data_52a0f6d400389f7607d7b7f87932eb5c
#
_entry.id   52a0f6d400389f7607d7b7f87932eb5c
#
_cell.length_a   1.000
_cell.length_b   1.000
_cell.length_c   1.000
_cell.angle_alpha   90.00
_cell.angle_beta   90.00
_cell.angle_gamma   90.00
#
_symmetry.space_group_name_H-M   'P 1'
#
loop_
_entity.id
_entity.type
_entity.pdbx_description
1 polymer ?
#
loop_
_entity_poly.entity_id
_entity_poly.type
_entity_poly.pdbx_seq_one_letter_code
_entity_poly.pdbx_strand_id
1 'polypeptide(L)'
;MAWVDKLAGSGPDSFQEQRDAFRAVINDPSNNMYQLIMNIFRDVDNDVLKATFENFFLNANIIGWPIQEKFRKEYNCNIPWAILLDPTSACNLHCTGCWAAEYGNKLNLSFEEIDSVIQQGKELGVYMYIPPASCPG
;
A
#
# COMPACT_ATOMS: atom_id res chain seq x y z
N MET A 1 -2.22 6.56 -23.07
CA MET A 1 -1.27 5.41 -22.93
C MET A 1 -0.01 5.57 -23.77
N ALA A 2 -0.08 6.07 -25.02
CA ALA A 2 1.11 6.22 -25.89
C ALA A 2 2.27 7.08 -25.30
N TRP A 3 1.98 8.05 -24.44
CA TRP A 3 3.02 8.85 -23.80
C TRP A 3 3.73 8.07 -22.65
N VAL A 4 3.01 7.17 -21.96
CA VAL A 4 3.61 6.30 -20.95
C VAL A 4 4.64 5.38 -21.59
N ASP A 5 4.37 4.89 -22.80
CA ASP A 5 5.31 4.04 -23.53
C ASP A 5 6.59 4.77 -23.92
N LYS A 6 6.47 6.06 -24.28
CA LYS A 6 7.64 6.91 -24.57
C LYS A 6 8.50 7.18 -23.34
N LEU A 7 7.87 7.35 -22.17
CA LEU A 7 8.59 7.62 -20.92
C LEU A 7 9.23 6.35 -20.33
N ALA A 8 8.53 5.22 -20.40
CA ALA A 8 8.99 3.97 -19.79
C ALA A 8 10.10 3.26 -20.57
N GLY A 9 10.28 3.56 -21.86
CA GLY A 9 11.29 2.91 -22.69
C GLY A 9 10.99 1.41 -22.95
N SER A 10 12.02 0.68 -23.41
CA SER A 10 11.93 -0.75 -23.76
C SER A 10 12.89 -1.66 -22.99
N GLY A 11 13.45 -1.20 -21.87
CA GLY A 11 14.38 -1.96 -21.03
C GLY A 11 13.67 -2.99 -20.10
N PRO A 12 14.42 -3.82 -19.38
CA PRO A 12 13.87 -4.78 -18.42
C PRO A 12 12.98 -4.14 -17.36
N ASP A 13 13.29 -2.91 -16.97
CA ASP A 13 12.54 -2.12 -15.97
C ASP A 13 11.35 -1.35 -16.57
N SER A 14 11.04 -1.57 -17.85
CA SER A 14 9.97 -0.85 -18.55
C SER A 14 8.56 -1.31 -18.18
N PHE A 15 8.42 -2.39 -17.45
CA PHE A 15 7.13 -3.01 -17.10
C PHE A 15 6.22 -3.24 -18.33
N GLN A 16 6.84 -3.65 -19.47
CA GLN A 16 6.12 -3.80 -20.74
C GLN A 16 4.96 -4.78 -20.64
N GLU A 17 5.19 -5.95 -20.03
CA GLU A 17 4.17 -6.99 -19.86
C GLU A 17 3.00 -6.49 -19.01
N GLN A 18 3.28 -5.76 -17.93
CA GLN A 18 2.26 -5.20 -17.05
C GLN A 18 1.43 -4.12 -17.78
N ARG A 19 2.08 -3.28 -18.58
CA ARG A 19 1.39 -2.28 -19.41
C ARG A 19 0.49 -2.92 -20.45
N ASP A 20 0.94 -3.98 -21.10
CA ASP A 20 0.17 -4.69 -22.12
C ASP A 20 -1.00 -5.45 -21.48
N ALA A 21 -0.80 -6.09 -20.33
CA ALA A 21 -1.87 -6.71 -19.54
C ALA A 21 -2.92 -5.67 -19.12
N PHE A 22 -2.49 -4.51 -18.63
CA PHE A 22 -3.42 -3.43 -18.27
C PHE A 22 -4.21 -2.90 -19.47
N ARG A 23 -3.56 -2.76 -20.65
CA ARG A 23 -4.26 -2.39 -21.89
C ARG A 23 -5.30 -3.41 -22.31
N ALA A 24 -4.97 -4.69 -22.21
CA ALA A 24 -5.91 -5.76 -22.51
C ALA A 24 -7.16 -5.66 -21.63
N VAL A 25 -6.98 -5.42 -20.33
CA VAL A 25 -8.10 -5.21 -19.39
C VAL A 25 -8.95 -3.99 -19.77
N ILE A 26 -8.33 -2.83 -20.02
CA ILE A 26 -9.06 -1.58 -20.32
C ILE A 26 -9.79 -1.62 -21.66
N ASN A 27 -9.29 -2.39 -22.61
CA ASN A 27 -9.92 -2.52 -23.94
C ASN A 27 -11.00 -3.61 -24.01
N ASP A 28 -11.22 -4.36 -22.93
CA ASP A 28 -12.26 -5.39 -22.86
C ASP A 28 -13.30 -5.08 -21.77
N PRO A 29 -14.42 -4.44 -22.12
CA PRO A 29 -15.49 -4.15 -21.16
C PRO A 29 -16.15 -5.40 -20.52
N SER A 30 -15.98 -6.58 -21.10
CA SER A 30 -16.49 -7.83 -20.53
C SER A 30 -15.58 -8.43 -19.46
N ASN A 31 -14.36 -7.94 -19.35
CA ASN A 31 -13.38 -8.38 -18.36
C ASN A 31 -13.79 -8.00 -16.94
N ASN A 32 -13.73 -8.95 -16.01
CA ASN A 32 -14.11 -8.73 -14.61
C ASN A 32 -13.29 -7.62 -13.93
N MET A 33 -12.02 -7.48 -14.28
CA MET A 33 -11.17 -6.43 -13.73
C MET A 33 -11.59 -5.05 -14.26
N TYR A 34 -11.97 -4.95 -15.54
CA TYR A 34 -12.56 -3.72 -16.09
C TYR A 34 -13.84 -3.33 -15.34
N GLN A 35 -14.74 -4.29 -15.14
CA GLN A 35 -15.99 -4.06 -14.40
C GLN A 35 -15.73 -3.63 -12.94
N LEU A 36 -14.75 -4.26 -12.26
CA LEU A 36 -14.34 -3.86 -10.92
C LEU A 36 -13.84 -2.40 -10.90
N ILE A 37 -12.95 -2.05 -11.81
CA ILE A 37 -12.41 -0.67 -11.92
C ILE A 37 -13.56 0.32 -12.15
N MET A 38 -14.47 0.03 -13.08
CA MET A 38 -15.60 0.91 -13.35
C MET A 38 -16.57 1.04 -12.18
N ASN A 39 -16.79 -0.04 -11.42
CA ASN A 39 -17.60 0.00 -10.21
C ASN A 39 -16.93 0.84 -9.11
N ILE A 40 -15.62 0.72 -8.94
CA ILE A 40 -14.87 1.56 -7.99
C ILE A 40 -15.05 3.05 -8.35
N PHE A 41 -14.90 3.43 -9.62
CA PHE A 41 -15.09 4.82 -10.04
C PHE A 41 -16.54 5.32 -9.90
N ARG A 42 -17.52 4.42 -9.96
CA ARG A 42 -18.92 4.78 -9.79
C ARG A 42 -19.35 4.88 -8.33
N ASP A 43 -18.88 3.97 -7.49
CA ASP A 43 -19.44 3.72 -6.16
C ASP A 43 -18.59 4.31 -5.03
N VAL A 44 -17.33 4.65 -5.30
CA VAL A 44 -16.41 5.23 -4.30
C VAL A 44 -16.34 6.75 -4.48
N ASP A 45 -16.36 7.47 -3.37
CA ASP A 45 -16.22 8.91 -3.35
C ASP A 45 -14.92 9.40 -4.01
N ASN A 46 -14.99 10.50 -4.75
CA ASN A 46 -13.87 11.03 -5.53
C ASN A 46 -12.66 11.45 -4.66
N ASP A 47 -12.89 11.97 -3.46
CA ASP A 47 -11.81 12.38 -2.57
C ASP A 47 -11.08 11.15 -2.02
N VAL A 48 -11.82 10.06 -1.75
CA VAL A 48 -11.24 8.77 -1.36
C VAL A 48 -10.44 8.16 -2.50
N LEU A 49 -10.98 8.20 -3.74
CA LEU A 49 -10.25 7.73 -4.93
C LEU A 49 -8.95 8.51 -5.15
N LYS A 50 -9.01 9.83 -5.04
CA LYS A 50 -7.85 10.70 -5.18
C LYS A 50 -6.81 10.41 -4.10
N ALA A 51 -7.21 10.35 -2.83
CA ALA A 51 -6.31 10.04 -1.73
C ALA A 51 -5.67 8.65 -1.88
N THR A 52 -6.44 7.65 -2.32
CA THR A 52 -5.94 6.30 -2.59
C THR A 52 -4.93 6.32 -3.73
N PHE A 53 -5.21 7.01 -4.82
CA PHE A 53 -4.29 7.12 -5.95
C PHE A 53 -2.98 7.83 -5.55
N GLU A 54 -3.07 8.96 -4.85
CA GLU A 54 -1.91 9.71 -4.39
C GLU A 54 -1.04 8.88 -3.43
N ASN A 55 -1.65 8.20 -2.45
CA ASN A 55 -0.89 7.49 -1.43
C ASN A 55 -0.39 6.13 -1.93
N PHE A 56 -1.23 5.34 -2.58
CA PHE A 56 -0.86 4.00 -3.02
C PHE A 56 0.00 4.03 -4.29
N PHE A 57 -0.43 4.76 -5.33
CA PHE A 57 0.29 4.74 -6.61
C PHE A 57 1.46 5.71 -6.64
N LEU A 58 1.26 6.97 -6.28
CA LEU A 58 2.32 7.97 -6.38
C LEU A 58 3.33 7.84 -5.23
N ASN A 59 2.88 7.94 -3.99
CA ASN A 59 3.79 7.97 -2.85
C ASN A 59 4.45 6.60 -2.62
N ALA A 60 3.69 5.51 -2.50
CA ALA A 60 4.26 4.22 -2.14
C ALA A 60 5.04 3.55 -3.29
N ASN A 61 4.56 3.67 -4.55
CA ASN A 61 5.19 2.95 -5.66
C ASN A 61 6.14 3.81 -6.51
N ILE A 62 5.82 5.10 -6.76
CA ILE A 62 6.67 5.93 -7.63
C ILE A 62 7.73 6.67 -6.82
N ILE A 63 7.37 7.29 -5.71
CA ILE A 63 8.30 8.08 -4.89
C ILE A 63 9.07 7.18 -3.93
N GLY A 64 8.38 6.27 -3.24
CA GLY A 64 8.97 5.42 -2.20
C GLY A 64 9.94 4.38 -2.75
N TRP A 65 9.62 3.75 -3.87
CA TRP A 65 10.44 2.67 -4.43
C TRP A 65 11.90 3.05 -4.68
N PRO A 66 12.24 4.16 -5.36
CA PRO A 66 13.65 4.55 -5.54
C PRO A 66 14.39 4.82 -4.24
N ILE A 67 13.69 5.38 -3.23
CA ILE A 67 14.26 5.65 -1.91
C ILE A 67 14.59 4.33 -1.22
N GLN A 68 13.65 3.38 -1.21
CA GLN A 68 13.83 2.03 -0.65
C GLN A 68 14.99 1.30 -1.33
N GLU A 69 15.09 1.35 -2.67
CA GLU A 69 16.19 0.73 -3.42
C GLU A 69 17.55 1.32 -3.04
N LYS A 70 17.63 2.64 -2.84
CA LYS A 70 18.84 3.28 -2.35
C LYS A 70 19.26 2.71 -0.99
N PHE A 71 18.34 2.68 -0.03
CA PHE A 71 18.64 2.22 1.32
C PHE A 71 18.83 0.70 1.42
N ARG A 72 18.19 -0.11 0.56
CA ARG A 72 18.50 -1.53 0.44
C ARG A 72 19.96 -1.78 0.12
N LYS A 73 20.50 -1.00 -0.82
CA LYS A 73 21.92 -1.10 -1.23
C LYS A 73 22.84 -0.57 -0.13
N GLU A 74 22.50 0.56 0.48
CA GLU A 74 23.30 1.21 1.49
C GLU A 74 23.42 0.35 2.77
N TYR A 75 22.31 -0.20 3.25
CA TYR A 75 22.27 -0.97 4.48
C TYR A 75 22.41 -2.49 4.26
N ASN A 76 22.48 -2.94 3.02
CA ASN A 76 22.52 -4.36 2.66
C ASN A 76 21.41 -5.18 3.34
N CYS A 77 20.21 -4.63 3.43
CA CYS A 77 19.03 -5.25 4.03
C CYS A 77 17.77 -4.92 3.24
N ASN A 78 16.71 -5.67 3.48
CA ASN A 78 15.43 -5.37 2.87
C ASN A 78 14.74 -4.19 3.57
N ILE A 79 14.29 -3.20 2.80
CA ILE A 79 13.42 -2.14 3.29
C ILE A 79 11.98 -2.55 2.99
N PRO A 80 11.08 -2.60 3.99
CA PRO A 80 9.70 -3.02 3.77
C PRO A 80 8.97 -2.01 2.87
N TRP A 81 8.11 -2.51 2.00
CA TRP A 81 7.22 -1.68 1.19
C TRP A 81 6.03 -1.15 1.99
N ALA A 82 5.56 -1.95 2.94
CA ALA A 82 4.48 -1.61 3.84
C ALA A 82 4.78 -2.09 5.25
N ILE A 83 4.25 -1.40 6.24
CA ILE A 83 4.33 -1.77 7.66
C ILE A 83 2.91 -2.06 8.16
N LEU A 84 2.69 -3.27 8.69
CA LEU A 84 1.52 -3.58 9.48
C LEU A 84 1.77 -3.07 10.91
N LEU A 85 0.89 -2.20 11.39
CA LEU A 85 1.04 -1.55 12.66
C LEU A 85 -0.18 -1.83 13.55
N ASP A 86 0.01 -2.64 14.58
CA ASP A 86 -1.00 -2.93 15.61
C ASP A 86 -0.82 -1.98 16.81
N PRO A 87 -1.56 -0.87 16.89
CA PRO A 87 -1.35 0.13 17.93
C PRO A 87 -1.85 -0.32 19.30
N THR A 88 -2.69 -1.34 19.37
CA THR A 88 -3.26 -1.82 20.62
C THR A 88 -3.56 -3.31 20.58
N SER A 89 -3.35 -4.00 21.67
CA SER A 89 -3.83 -5.38 21.87
C SER A 89 -5.26 -5.45 22.43
N ALA A 90 -5.89 -4.29 22.68
CA ALA A 90 -7.28 -4.24 23.15
C ALA A 90 -8.24 -4.64 22.04
N CYS A 91 -8.77 -5.86 22.12
CA CYS A 91 -9.75 -6.38 21.18
C CYS A 91 -10.94 -6.93 21.97
N ASN A 92 -12.14 -6.63 21.51
CA ASN A 92 -13.40 -7.12 22.10
C ASN A 92 -13.88 -8.44 21.47
N LEU A 93 -13.12 -9.00 20.52
CA LEU A 93 -13.42 -10.25 19.84
C LEU A 93 -12.57 -11.40 20.38
N HIS A 94 -13.11 -12.63 20.27
CA HIS A 94 -12.43 -13.87 20.60
C HIS A 94 -12.41 -14.80 19.39
N CYS A 95 -11.71 -14.36 18.32
CA CYS A 95 -11.63 -15.13 17.07
C CYS A 95 -10.82 -16.41 17.27
N THR A 96 -11.34 -17.53 16.77
CA THR A 96 -10.63 -18.81 16.81
C THR A 96 -9.32 -18.73 16.05
N GLY A 97 -8.20 -19.06 16.74
CA GLY A 97 -6.86 -19.00 16.14
C GLY A 97 -6.26 -17.59 16.03
N CYS A 98 -6.83 -16.60 16.70
CA CYS A 98 -6.27 -15.26 16.75
C CYS A 98 -5.02 -15.22 17.63
N TRP A 99 -3.88 -14.89 17.03
CA TRP A 99 -2.60 -14.78 17.75
C TRP A 99 -2.60 -13.64 18.80
N ALA A 100 -3.40 -12.60 18.60
CA ALA A 100 -3.49 -11.45 19.52
C ALA A 100 -4.39 -11.71 20.74
N ALA A 101 -5.23 -12.75 20.73
CA ALA A 101 -6.18 -13.03 21.80
C ALA A 101 -5.49 -13.36 23.16
N GLU A 102 -4.22 -13.79 23.12
CA GLU A 102 -3.47 -14.18 24.33
C GLU A 102 -2.80 -12.99 25.04
N TYR A 103 -2.66 -11.85 24.40
CA TYR A 103 -1.95 -10.69 24.95
C TYR A 103 -2.80 -9.82 25.88
N GLY A 104 -4.14 -9.95 25.83
CA GLY A 104 -5.05 -9.12 26.62
C GLY A 104 -4.91 -7.63 26.26
N ASN A 105 -5.46 -6.74 27.11
CA ASN A 105 -5.50 -5.29 26.85
C ASN A 105 -4.31 -4.52 27.43
N LYS A 106 -3.12 -5.12 27.45
CA LYS A 106 -1.97 -4.56 28.18
C LYS A 106 -0.94 -3.89 27.28
N LEU A 107 -0.93 -4.22 25.99
CA LEU A 107 0.06 -3.71 25.05
C LEU A 107 -0.57 -2.59 24.21
N ASN A 108 -0.08 -1.38 24.38
CA ASN A 108 -0.53 -0.24 23.61
C ASN A 108 0.69 0.60 23.23
N LEU A 109 0.71 1.07 22.00
CA LEU A 109 1.67 2.07 21.55
C LEU A 109 1.12 3.46 21.87
N SER A 110 1.98 4.35 22.34
CA SER A 110 1.63 5.77 22.45
C SER A 110 1.57 6.43 21.08
N PHE A 111 0.95 7.61 21.04
CA PHE A 111 0.93 8.41 19.80
C PHE A 111 2.35 8.75 19.34
N GLU A 112 3.25 9.09 20.27
CA GLU A 112 4.63 9.44 19.98
C GLU A 112 5.42 8.26 19.40
N GLU A 113 5.16 7.03 19.86
CA GLU A 113 5.78 5.83 19.31
C GLU A 113 5.29 5.56 17.89
N ILE A 114 3.98 5.69 17.66
CA ILE A 114 3.39 5.53 16.31
C ILE A 114 3.94 6.58 15.35
N ASP A 115 3.95 7.86 15.76
CA ASP A 115 4.48 8.96 14.96
C ASP A 115 5.97 8.74 14.64
N SER A 116 6.77 8.30 15.61
CA SER A 116 8.18 7.98 15.42
C SER A 116 8.39 6.88 14.37
N VAL A 117 7.60 5.79 14.41
CA VAL A 117 7.65 4.71 13.40
C VAL A 117 7.30 5.24 12.02
N ILE A 118 6.27 6.08 11.91
CA ILE A 118 5.84 6.66 10.63
C ILE A 118 6.91 7.62 10.07
N GLN A 119 7.49 8.48 10.90
CA GLN A 119 8.53 9.42 10.45
C GLN A 119 9.78 8.69 9.96
N GLN A 120 10.28 7.71 10.72
CA GLN A 120 11.43 6.90 10.32
C GLN A 120 11.13 6.08 9.05
N GLY A 121 9.95 5.48 8.97
CA GLY A 121 9.54 4.75 7.78
C GLY A 121 9.49 5.65 6.53
N LYS A 122 8.98 6.87 6.66
CA LYS A 122 8.93 7.85 5.59
C LYS A 122 10.33 8.24 5.08
N GLU A 123 11.31 8.40 5.96
CA GLU A 123 12.71 8.63 5.59
C GLU A 123 13.28 7.48 4.75
N LEU A 124 12.85 6.25 5.01
CA LEU A 124 13.23 5.05 4.27
C LEU A 124 12.39 4.81 3.00
N GLY A 125 11.43 5.70 2.70
CA GLY A 125 10.55 5.58 1.54
C GLY A 125 9.34 4.66 1.76
N VAL A 126 8.99 4.35 3.01
CA VAL A 126 7.78 3.59 3.36
C VAL A 126 6.60 4.55 3.50
N TYR A 127 5.63 4.44 2.61
CA TYR A 127 4.43 5.28 2.59
C TYR A 127 3.13 4.49 2.80
N MET A 128 3.23 3.17 2.96
CA MET A 128 2.08 2.30 3.17
C MET A 128 2.08 1.75 4.60
N TYR A 129 1.07 2.13 5.37
CA TYR A 129 0.81 1.64 6.71
C TYR A 129 -0.57 1.00 6.74
N ILE A 130 -0.65 -0.21 7.25
CA ILE A 130 -1.87 -0.99 7.33
C ILE A 130 -2.22 -1.12 8.81
N PRO A 131 -3.14 -0.30 9.34
CA PRO A 131 -3.68 -0.55 10.67
C PRO A 131 -4.53 -1.81 10.64
N PRO A 132 -4.61 -2.58 11.73
CA PRO A 132 -5.57 -3.67 11.82
C PRO A 132 -6.98 -3.09 11.66
N ALA A 133 -7.90 -3.94 11.22
CA ALA A 133 -9.30 -3.58 11.27
C ALA A 133 -9.63 -3.25 12.73
N SER A 134 -9.86 -1.96 13.03
CA SER A 134 -10.28 -1.52 14.35
C SER A 134 -11.53 -2.29 14.71
N CYS A 135 -11.48 -3.06 15.79
CA CYS A 135 -12.73 -3.56 16.36
C CYS A 135 -13.57 -2.33 16.72
N PRO A 136 -14.78 -2.18 16.15
CA PRO A 136 -15.65 -1.08 16.55
C PRO A 136 -15.94 -1.26 18.05
N GLY A 137 -15.49 -0.26 18.83
CA GLY A 137 -15.79 -0.18 20.25
C GLY A 137 -17.26 0.08 20.48
#